data_d0ed91181133bfd8a87e349128fb4da5
#
_entry.id   d0ed91181133bfd8a87e349128fb4da5
#
_cell.length_a   1.000
_cell.length_b   1.000
_cell.length_c   1.000
_cell.angle_alpha   90.00
_cell.angle_beta   90.00
_cell.angle_gamma   90.00
#
_symmetry.space_group_name_H-M   'P 1'
#
loop_
_entity.id
_entity.type
_entity.pdbx_description
1 polymer ?
#
loop_
_entity_poly.entity_id
_entity_poly.type
_entity_poly.pdbx_seq_one_letter_code
_entity_poly.pdbx_strand_id
1 'polypeptide(L)'
;IISSGPRPTDKKWVGKNWPCYVGSKEINSEWILFLDADVVVGEDCIRKALAKASKDNIDLLSLAPKVNCNCFAEWMVQPIMTSLLMIGFPISDTNDKSSDIAFAAGPFMLFKNDSYKSIKGHEGTHDEVVEDLALAKKIKDSNLKLNFLIAINDISLNMYKDFNTLIEGW
;
A
#
# COMPACT_ATOMS: atom_id res chain seq x y z
N ILE A 1 -21.73 0.46 1.00
CA ILE A 1 -20.91 0.66 2.22
C ILE A 1 -21.03 -0.60 3.06
N ILE A 2 -19.89 -1.17 3.47
CA ILE A 2 -19.81 -2.37 4.30
C ILE A 2 -19.26 -1.97 5.67
N SER A 3 -19.92 -2.41 6.74
CA SER A 3 -19.41 -2.25 8.09
C SER A 3 -18.58 -3.48 8.47
N SER A 4 -17.36 -3.26 8.94
CA SER A 4 -16.51 -4.36 9.40
C SER A 4 -16.94 -4.96 10.76
N GLY A 5 -17.81 -4.28 11.48
CA GLY A 5 -18.15 -4.66 12.83
C GLY A 5 -16.97 -4.60 13.82
N PRO A 6 -17.13 -5.09 15.06
CA PRO A 6 -16.06 -5.15 16.02
C PRO A 6 -14.97 -6.17 15.60
N ARG A 7 -13.74 -5.92 16.01
CA ARG A 7 -12.64 -6.87 15.79
C ARG A 7 -12.87 -8.16 16.58
N PRO A 8 -12.64 -9.34 15.97
CA PRO A 8 -12.67 -10.60 16.71
C PRO A 8 -11.62 -10.62 17.83
N THR A 9 -11.94 -11.29 18.93
CA THR A 9 -11.06 -11.42 20.10
C THR A 9 -10.21 -12.68 20.10
N ASP A 10 -10.50 -13.62 19.22
CA ASP A 10 -9.80 -14.90 19.03
C ASP A 10 -8.47 -14.77 18.29
N LYS A 11 -8.32 -13.69 17.51
CA LYS A 11 -7.09 -13.34 16.80
C LYS A 11 -6.68 -11.90 17.11
N LYS A 12 -5.36 -11.67 17.17
CA LYS A 12 -4.84 -10.31 17.29
C LYS A 12 -4.89 -9.62 15.93
N TRP A 13 -5.86 -8.70 15.77
CA TRP A 13 -5.94 -7.84 14.59
C TRP A 13 -5.38 -6.47 14.90
N VAL A 14 -4.49 -5.95 14.05
CA VAL A 14 -3.80 -4.66 14.24
C VAL A 14 -4.19 -3.69 13.14
N GLY A 15 -4.21 -2.41 13.44
CA GLY A 15 -4.41 -1.32 12.48
C GLY A 15 -5.70 -1.48 11.65
N LYS A 16 -5.58 -1.33 10.36
CA LYS A 16 -6.66 -1.43 9.37
C LYS A 16 -6.86 -2.85 8.79
N ASN A 17 -6.08 -3.85 9.26
CA ASN A 17 -6.14 -5.22 8.70
C ASN A 17 -7.54 -5.84 8.77
N TRP A 18 -8.26 -5.66 9.89
CA TRP A 18 -9.60 -6.21 10.03
C TRP A 18 -10.62 -5.63 9.03
N PRO A 19 -10.81 -4.30 8.94
CA PRO A 19 -11.74 -3.75 7.96
C PRO A 19 -11.34 -4.05 6.52
N CYS A 20 -10.05 -4.06 6.18
CA CYS A 20 -9.57 -4.43 4.85
C CYS A 20 -9.89 -5.91 4.52
N TYR A 21 -9.69 -6.82 5.48
CA TYR A 21 -10.08 -8.22 5.34
C TYR A 21 -11.58 -8.39 5.10
N VAL A 22 -12.42 -7.76 5.94
CA VAL A 22 -13.88 -7.86 5.79
C VAL A 22 -14.32 -7.32 4.44
N GLY A 23 -13.84 -6.14 4.06
CA GLY A 23 -14.15 -5.55 2.76
C GLY A 23 -13.73 -6.43 1.58
N SER A 24 -12.56 -7.08 1.67
CA SER A 24 -12.06 -7.95 0.60
C SER A 24 -12.91 -9.20 0.36
N LYS A 25 -13.65 -9.69 1.35
CA LYS A 25 -14.53 -10.86 1.22
C LYS A 25 -15.74 -10.60 0.31
N GLU A 26 -16.15 -9.36 0.19
CA GLU A 26 -17.29 -8.97 -0.63
C GLU A 26 -16.92 -8.70 -2.09
N ILE A 27 -15.61 -8.77 -2.43
CA ILE A 27 -15.12 -8.43 -3.77
C ILE A 27 -15.00 -9.69 -4.62
N ASN A 28 -15.73 -9.68 -5.76
CA ASN A 28 -15.70 -10.74 -6.77
C ASN A 28 -15.05 -10.29 -8.11
N SER A 29 -14.55 -9.03 -8.18
CA SER A 29 -13.88 -8.52 -9.37
C SER A 29 -12.48 -9.10 -9.53
N GLU A 30 -11.94 -9.04 -10.75
CA GLU A 30 -10.57 -9.49 -11.08
C GLU A 30 -9.50 -8.71 -10.29
N TRP A 31 -9.78 -7.44 -10.00
CA TRP A 31 -8.86 -6.54 -9.30
C TRP A 31 -9.48 -6.02 -8.01
N ILE A 32 -8.64 -5.85 -7.00
CA ILE A 32 -8.98 -5.21 -5.72
C ILE A 32 -8.02 -4.05 -5.47
N LEU A 33 -8.59 -2.87 -5.21
CA LEU A 33 -7.83 -1.68 -4.84
C LEU A 33 -8.03 -1.36 -3.37
N PHE A 34 -6.94 -1.31 -2.62
CA PHE A 34 -6.90 -0.70 -1.29
C PHE A 34 -6.37 0.72 -1.43
N LEU A 35 -7.11 1.65 -0.87
CA LEU A 35 -6.83 3.08 -0.93
C LEU A 35 -7.02 3.68 0.46
N ASP A 36 -6.03 4.43 0.94
CA ASP A 36 -6.18 5.14 2.21
C ASP A 36 -7.16 6.32 2.05
N ALA A 37 -7.89 6.65 3.12
CA ALA A 37 -9.00 7.59 3.06
C ALA A 37 -8.58 9.06 2.83
N ASP A 38 -7.32 9.38 3.06
CA ASP A 38 -6.72 10.71 2.90
C ASP A 38 -6.00 10.91 1.55
N VAL A 39 -6.07 9.90 0.68
CA VAL A 39 -5.47 9.95 -0.66
C VAL A 39 -6.41 10.63 -1.66
N VAL A 40 -5.87 11.59 -2.38
CA VAL A 40 -6.52 12.22 -3.52
C VAL A 40 -6.02 11.58 -4.80
N VAL A 41 -6.94 10.96 -5.54
CA VAL A 41 -6.65 10.23 -6.77
C VAL A 41 -7.01 11.07 -7.99
N GLY A 42 -6.06 11.24 -8.91
CA GLY A 42 -6.30 11.93 -10.19
C GLY A 42 -7.27 11.16 -11.09
N GLU A 43 -7.96 11.88 -11.97
CA GLU A 43 -9.08 11.40 -12.78
C GLU A 43 -8.78 10.10 -13.56
N ASP A 44 -7.57 9.97 -14.11
CA ASP A 44 -7.15 8.82 -14.93
C ASP A 44 -6.27 7.80 -14.17
N CYS A 45 -5.95 8.04 -12.92
CA CYS A 45 -4.95 7.24 -12.19
C CYS A 45 -5.33 5.76 -12.13
N ILE A 46 -6.55 5.45 -11.70
CA ILE A 46 -7.02 4.05 -11.57
C ILE A 46 -7.02 3.36 -12.94
N ARG A 47 -7.46 4.05 -14.00
CA ARG A 47 -7.47 3.49 -15.35
C ARG A 47 -6.06 3.18 -15.86
N LYS A 48 -5.10 4.10 -15.63
CA LYS A 48 -3.68 3.91 -15.99
C LYS A 48 -3.05 2.77 -15.18
N ALA A 49 -3.34 2.69 -13.87
CA ALA A 49 -2.85 1.64 -12.99
C ALA A 49 -3.35 0.26 -13.43
N LEU A 50 -4.64 0.11 -13.72
CA LEU A 50 -5.22 -1.12 -14.23
C LEU A 50 -4.62 -1.52 -15.58
N ALA A 51 -4.51 -0.58 -16.53
CA ALA A 51 -3.91 -0.84 -17.83
C ALA A 51 -2.46 -1.31 -17.73
N LYS A 52 -1.66 -0.68 -16.84
CA LYS A 52 -0.29 -1.09 -16.57
C LYS A 52 -0.23 -2.48 -15.93
N ALA A 53 -1.01 -2.70 -14.87
CA ALA A 53 -0.99 -3.96 -14.15
C ALA A 53 -1.41 -5.14 -15.04
N SER A 54 -2.44 -4.95 -15.86
CA SER A 54 -2.91 -5.95 -16.84
C SER A 54 -1.87 -6.22 -17.93
N LYS A 55 -1.33 -5.16 -18.54
CA LYS A 55 -0.35 -5.28 -19.64
C LYS A 55 0.90 -6.02 -19.22
N ASP A 56 1.40 -5.72 -18.03
CA ASP A 56 2.68 -6.23 -17.52
C ASP A 56 2.52 -7.49 -16.65
N ASN A 57 1.28 -8.01 -16.52
CA ASN A 57 0.96 -9.16 -15.65
C ASN A 57 1.48 -8.96 -14.21
N ILE A 58 1.13 -7.84 -13.59
CA ILE A 58 1.52 -7.49 -12.22
C ILE A 58 0.48 -8.06 -11.26
N ASP A 59 0.94 -8.68 -10.16
CA ASP A 59 0.08 -9.23 -9.12
C ASP A 59 -0.23 -8.20 -8.02
N LEU A 60 0.76 -7.35 -7.70
CA LEU A 60 0.61 -6.16 -6.84
C LEU A 60 1.28 -4.96 -7.49
N LEU A 61 0.48 -3.96 -7.85
CA LEU A 61 0.96 -2.63 -8.20
C LEU A 61 0.74 -1.69 -7.02
N SER A 62 1.82 -1.12 -6.50
CA SER A 62 1.77 -0.08 -5.48
C SER A 62 2.29 1.24 -6.04
N LEU A 63 1.59 2.33 -5.70
CA LEU A 63 1.92 3.67 -6.14
C LEU A 63 2.25 4.57 -4.95
N ALA A 64 3.45 5.15 -4.96
CA ALA A 64 3.83 6.17 -3.99
C ALA A 64 3.23 7.53 -4.38
N PRO A 65 2.44 8.16 -3.51
CA PRO A 65 1.83 9.46 -3.77
C PRO A 65 2.83 10.60 -3.61
N LYS A 66 2.44 11.78 -4.11
CA LYS A 66 3.01 13.05 -3.68
C LYS A 66 2.54 13.34 -2.26
N VAL A 67 3.47 13.50 -1.33
CA VAL A 67 3.16 14.03 0.01
C VAL A 67 3.11 15.54 -0.05
N ASN A 68 1.95 16.13 0.26
CA ASN A 68 1.82 17.58 0.37
C ASN A 68 2.31 18.00 1.75
N CYS A 69 3.37 18.79 1.79
CA CYS A 69 3.91 19.31 3.04
C CYS A 69 3.18 20.62 3.39
N ASN A 70 2.38 20.59 4.45
CA ASN A 70 1.54 21.71 4.89
C ASN A 70 2.19 22.54 6.00
N CYS A 71 3.29 22.07 6.61
CA CYS A 71 4.05 22.79 7.62
C CYS A 71 5.56 22.66 7.39
N PHE A 72 6.32 23.56 8.02
CA PHE A 72 7.78 23.59 7.89
C PHE A 72 8.44 22.27 8.37
N ALA A 73 7.90 21.66 9.40
CA ALA A 73 8.41 20.40 9.92
C ALA A 73 8.27 19.24 8.92
N GLU A 74 7.12 19.13 8.25
CA GLU A 74 6.93 18.16 7.17
C GLU A 74 7.92 18.41 6.03
N TRP A 75 8.09 19.66 5.63
CA TRP A 75 9.02 20.03 4.57
C TRP A 75 10.47 19.62 4.87
N MET A 76 10.88 19.65 6.15
CA MET A 76 12.20 19.18 6.57
C MET A 76 12.28 17.65 6.69
N VAL A 77 11.29 17.02 7.30
CA VAL A 77 11.34 15.60 7.69
C VAL A 77 10.99 14.68 6.52
N GLN A 78 9.95 14.99 5.74
CA GLN A 78 9.46 14.09 4.70
C GLN A 78 10.50 13.75 3.61
N PRO A 79 11.31 14.70 3.08
CA PRO A 79 12.35 14.34 2.12
C PRO A 79 13.42 13.40 2.70
N ILE A 80 13.77 13.58 3.98
CA ILE A 80 14.75 12.73 4.66
C ILE A 80 14.19 11.32 4.79
N MET A 81 12.98 11.18 5.30
CA MET A 81 12.32 9.88 5.49
C MET A 81 12.10 9.16 4.15
N THR A 82 11.64 9.88 3.13
CA THR A 82 11.50 9.33 1.78
C THR A 82 12.85 8.86 1.23
N SER A 83 13.92 9.63 1.44
CA SER A 83 15.27 9.25 1.01
C SER A 83 15.76 7.99 1.73
N LEU A 84 15.54 7.89 3.04
CA LEU A 84 15.89 6.69 3.81
C LEU A 84 15.12 5.45 3.34
N LEU A 85 13.83 5.59 3.07
CA LEU A 85 13.01 4.52 2.50
C LEU A 85 13.55 4.07 1.13
N MET A 86 13.89 5.02 0.24
CA MET A 86 14.43 4.68 -1.09
C MET A 86 15.83 4.06 -1.05
N ILE A 87 16.63 4.38 -0.02
CA ILE A 87 17.93 3.73 0.23
C ILE A 87 17.72 2.31 0.75
N GLY A 88 16.79 2.12 1.70
CA GLY A 88 16.48 0.80 2.28
C GLY A 88 15.74 -0.12 1.31
N PHE A 89 14.92 0.46 0.42
CA PHE A 89 14.11 -0.26 -0.56
C PHE A 89 14.27 0.33 -1.96
N PRO A 90 15.41 0.10 -2.63
CA PRO A 90 15.62 0.61 -3.99
C PRO A 90 14.53 0.15 -4.95
N ILE A 91 14.00 1.06 -5.76
CA ILE A 91 12.90 0.76 -6.69
C ILE A 91 13.28 -0.33 -7.68
N SER A 92 14.54 -0.33 -8.16
CA SER A 92 15.08 -1.37 -9.02
C SER A 92 14.94 -2.77 -8.40
N ASP A 93 15.39 -2.91 -7.17
CA ASP A 93 15.42 -4.19 -6.45
C ASP A 93 14.02 -4.60 -6.01
N THR A 94 13.19 -3.62 -5.57
CA THR A 94 11.78 -3.87 -5.29
C THR A 94 11.03 -4.42 -6.50
N ASN A 95 11.33 -3.93 -7.69
CA ASN A 95 10.68 -4.36 -8.94
C ASN A 95 11.38 -5.56 -9.60
N ASP A 96 12.58 -5.92 -9.16
CA ASP A 96 13.27 -7.12 -9.64
C ASP A 96 12.69 -8.37 -8.96
N LYS A 97 12.18 -9.29 -9.76
CA LYS A 97 11.59 -10.54 -9.26
C LYS A 97 12.61 -11.45 -8.56
N SER A 98 13.89 -11.32 -8.90
CA SER A 98 15.00 -12.11 -8.31
C SER A 98 15.51 -11.55 -6.98
N SER A 99 15.15 -10.32 -6.63
CA SER A 99 15.54 -9.66 -5.38
C SER A 99 14.58 -10.01 -4.25
N ASP A 100 15.13 -10.21 -3.05
CA ASP A 100 14.33 -10.42 -1.82
C ASP A 100 13.77 -9.12 -1.23
N ILE A 101 14.19 -7.96 -1.78
CA ILE A 101 13.72 -6.64 -1.32
C ILE A 101 12.27 -6.45 -1.78
N ALA A 102 11.37 -6.25 -0.81
CA ALA A 102 9.96 -6.03 -1.03
C ALA A 102 9.51 -4.74 -0.37
N PHE A 103 8.85 -3.87 -1.12
CA PHE A 103 8.28 -2.63 -0.61
C PHE A 103 6.96 -2.32 -1.33
N ALA A 104 5.97 -1.89 -0.58
CA ALA A 104 4.76 -1.28 -1.10
C ALA A 104 4.38 -0.07 -0.24
N ALA A 105 3.77 0.93 -0.84
CA ALA A 105 3.22 2.08 -0.14
C ALA A 105 1.72 1.83 0.08
N GLY A 106 1.30 1.81 1.33
CA GLY A 106 -0.08 1.57 1.77
C GLY A 106 -1.15 2.47 1.14
N PRO A 107 -0.85 3.76 0.84
CA PRO A 107 -1.82 4.68 0.25
C PRO A 107 -2.50 4.19 -1.03
N PHE A 108 -1.82 3.39 -1.86
CA PHE A 108 -2.42 2.84 -3.08
C PHE A 108 -1.83 1.46 -3.37
N MET A 109 -2.65 0.42 -3.20
CA MET A 109 -2.26 -0.97 -3.45
C MET A 109 -3.31 -1.66 -4.33
N LEU A 110 -2.98 -1.90 -5.59
CA LEU A 110 -3.82 -2.58 -6.57
C LEU A 110 -3.36 -4.03 -6.71
N PHE A 111 -4.18 -4.97 -6.26
CA PHE A 111 -3.92 -6.40 -6.35
C PHE A 111 -4.75 -7.07 -7.44
N LYS A 112 -4.15 -8.06 -8.11
CA LYS A 112 -4.92 -9.09 -8.78
C LYS A 112 -5.59 -9.94 -7.70
N ASN A 113 -6.92 -10.11 -7.78
CA ASN A 113 -7.71 -10.68 -6.67
C ASN A 113 -7.30 -12.11 -6.34
N ASP A 114 -6.99 -12.94 -7.36
CA ASP A 114 -6.53 -14.31 -7.14
C ASP A 114 -5.18 -14.35 -6.42
N SER A 115 -4.26 -13.45 -6.77
CA SER A 115 -2.95 -13.33 -6.13
C SER A 115 -3.08 -12.86 -4.68
N TYR A 116 -3.97 -11.89 -4.41
CA TYR A 116 -4.30 -11.45 -3.06
C TYR A 116 -4.85 -12.59 -2.20
N LYS A 117 -5.79 -13.38 -2.74
CA LYS A 117 -6.36 -14.55 -2.05
C LYS A 117 -5.31 -15.64 -1.78
N SER A 118 -4.41 -15.89 -2.74
CA SER A 118 -3.37 -16.92 -2.61
C SER A 118 -2.42 -16.69 -1.44
N ILE A 119 -2.11 -15.40 -1.15
CA ILE A 119 -1.28 -15.02 0.00
C ILE A 119 -2.07 -14.84 1.29
N LYS A 120 -3.38 -15.14 1.30
CA LYS A 120 -4.35 -14.89 2.38
C LYS A 120 -4.55 -13.40 2.72
N GLY A 121 -4.12 -12.50 1.86
CA GLY A 121 -4.31 -11.05 1.99
C GLY A 121 -4.10 -10.52 3.42
N HIS A 122 -4.96 -9.61 3.87
CA HIS A 122 -4.90 -9.02 5.22
C HIS A 122 -5.19 -10.03 6.36
N GLU A 123 -5.78 -11.19 6.09
CA GLU A 123 -5.84 -12.27 7.08
C GLU A 123 -4.45 -12.83 7.38
N GLY A 124 -3.62 -12.94 6.34
CA GLY A 124 -2.26 -13.45 6.46
C GLY A 124 -1.27 -12.48 7.14
N THR A 125 -1.68 -11.21 7.30
CA THR A 125 -0.89 -10.15 7.96
C THR A 125 -1.65 -9.51 9.13
N HIS A 126 -2.59 -10.24 9.73
CA HIS A 126 -3.56 -9.71 10.70
C HIS A 126 -2.92 -9.02 11.93
N ASP A 127 -1.73 -9.44 12.33
CA ASP A 127 -0.96 -8.96 13.48
C ASP A 127 0.21 -8.04 13.12
N GLU A 128 0.40 -7.76 11.83
CA GLU A 128 1.44 -6.86 11.34
C GLU A 128 0.99 -5.39 11.44
N VAL A 129 1.87 -4.55 12.02
CA VAL A 129 1.63 -3.11 12.14
C VAL A 129 1.83 -2.41 10.80
N VAL A 130 2.81 -2.88 10.03
CA VAL A 130 3.16 -2.36 8.70
C VAL A 130 2.70 -3.39 7.67
N GLU A 131 1.39 -3.45 7.47
CA GLU A 131 0.74 -4.48 6.67
C GLU A 131 1.12 -4.42 5.18
N ASP A 132 1.42 -3.24 4.66
CA ASP A 132 1.82 -3.02 3.27
C ASP A 132 3.17 -3.67 2.96
N LEU A 133 4.17 -3.52 3.85
CA LEU A 133 5.45 -4.25 3.74
C LEU A 133 5.26 -5.76 3.85
N ALA A 134 4.44 -6.20 4.80
CA ALA A 134 4.17 -7.62 5.00
C ALA A 134 3.47 -8.24 3.78
N LEU A 135 2.50 -7.54 3.18
CA LEU A 135 1.83 -7.97 1.95
C LEU A 135 2.79 -7.99 0.76
N ALA A 136 3.62 -6.95 0.60
CA ALA A 136 4.65 -6.90 -0.45
C ALA A 136 5.63 -8.09 -0.33
N LYS A 137 6.07 -8.39 0.90
CA LYS A 137 6.95 -9.54 1.17
C LYS A 137 6.28 -10.86 0.78
N LYS A 138 5.02 -11.07 1.17
CA LYS A 138 4.26 -12.28 0.82
C LYS A 138 4.08 -12.46 -0.69
N ILE A 139 3.86 -11.38 -1.44
CA ILE A 139 3.80 -11.40 -2.91
C ILE A 139 5.11 -11.92 -3.47
N LYS A 140 6.25 -11.40 -3.03
CA LYS A 140 7.58 -11.85 -3.50
C LYS A 140 7.89 -13.29 -3.09
N ASP A 141 7.66 -13.64 -1.84
CA ASP A 141 7.89 -14.99 -1.30
C ASP A 141 7.04 -16.06 -2.02
N SER A 142 5.88 -15.66 -2.55
CA SER A 142 5.02 -16.50 -3.38
C SER A 142 5.41 -16.51 -4.87
N ASN A 143 6.55 -15.93 -5.23
CA ASN A 143 7.03 -15.79 -6.61
C ASN A 143 6.06 -15.04 -7.54
N LEU A 144 5.22 -14.18 -6.96
CA LEU A 144 4.31 -13.27 -7.66
C LEU A 144 5.02 -11.97 -8.03
N LYS A 145 4.45 -11.23 -8.98
CA LYS A 145 5.08 -10.00 -9.51
C LYS A 145 4.62 -8.77 -8.74
N LEU A 146 5.56 -8.19 -7.99
CA LEU A 146 5.43 -6.88 -7.37
C LEU A 146 5.94 -5.79 -8.32
N ASN A 147 5.23 -4.68 -8.38
CA ASN A 147 5.73 -3.47 -9.03
C ASN A 147 5.40 -2.23 -8.19
N PHE A 148 6.42 -1.48 -7.84
CA PHE A 148 6.34 -0.23 -7.09
C PHE A 148 6.72 0.94 -7.97
N LEU A 149 5.89 1.97 -8.04
CA LEU A 149 6.10 3.17 -8.86
C LEU A 149 5.87 4.45 -8.07
N ILE A 150 6.58 5.50 -8.44
CA ILE A 150 6.34 6.85 -7.94
C ILE A 150 5.31 7.52 -8.84
N ALA A 151 4.18 7.96 -8.26
CA ALA A 151 3.02 8.50 -8.98
C ALA A 151 2.64 9.92 -8.51
N ILE A 152 3.63 10.78 -8.33
CA ILE A 152 3.47 12.14 -7.77
C ILE A 152 2.56 13.06 -8.58
N ASN A 153 2.33 12.76 -9.85
CA ASN A 153 1.45 13.54 -10.73
C ASN A 153 0.02 12.98 -10.77
N ASP A 154 -0.18 11.75 -10.31
CA ASP A 154 -1.45 11.04 -10.42
C ASP A 154 -2.14 10.85 -9.06
N ILE A 155 -1.38 10.85 -7.96
CA ILE A 155 -1.92 10.72 -6.60
C ILE A 155 -1.20 11.63 -5.61
N SER A 156 -1.94 12.15 -4.64
CA SER A 156 -1.39 12.96 -3.56
C SER A 156 -2.09 12.67 -2.23
N LEU A 157 -1.42 12.97 -1.13
CA LEU A 157 -1.98 12.87 0.21
C LEU A 157 -1.47 13.99 1.12
N ASN A 158 -2.23 14.24 2.20
CA ASN A 158 -1.86 15.14 3.28
C ASN A 158 -1.68 14.31 4.55
N MET A 159 -0.42 14.01 4.94
CA MET A 159 -0.16 13.12 6.07
C MET A 159 -0.43 13.77 7.42
N TYR A 160 0.15 14.94 7.66
CA TYR A 160 0.13 15.56 8.97
C TYR A 160 -0.37 16.99 8.92
N LYS A 161 -1.05 17.44 9.99
CA LYS A 161 -1.54 18.81 10.09
C LYS A 161 -0.54 19.73 10.80
N ASP A 162 0.27 19.17 11.69
CA ASP A 162 1.22 19.90 12.54
C ASP A 162 2.38 19.00 12.99
N PHE A 163 3.31 19.60 13.75
CA PHE A 163 4.51 18.90 14.24
C PHE A 163 4.20 17.76 15.22
N ASN A 164 3.16 17.89 16.05
CA ASN A 164 2.82 16.87 17.04
C ASN A 164 2.31 15.60 16.33
N THR A 165 1.40 15.76 15.39
CA THR A 165 0.88 14.64 14.58
C THR A 165 1.96 13.97 13.73
N LEU A 166 2.98 14.73 13.31
CA LEU A 166 4.13 14.17 12.59
C LEU A 166 4.99 13.28 13.49
N ILE A 167 5.25 13.69 14.75
CA ILE A 167 6.03 12.87 15.71
C ILE A 167 5.26 11.60 16.09
N GLU A 168 3.94 11.69 16.25
CA GLU A 168 3.11 10.52 16.57
C GLU A 168 3.01 9.51 15.42
N GLY A 169 3.12 9.98 14.18
CA GLY A 169 3.01 9.14 12.98
C GLY A 169 4.30 8.42 12.58
N TRP A 170 5.46 8.95 12.98
CA TRP A 170 6.78 8.36 12.72
C TRP A 170 7.36 7.70 13.97
#